data_751d5df264e79090e46be795d9c2ff04
#
_entry.id   751d5df264e79090e46be795d9c2ff04
#
_cell.length_a   1.000
_cell.length_b   1.000
_cell.length_c   1.000
_cell.angle_alpha   90.00
_cell.angle_beta   90.00
_cell.angle_gamma   90.00
#
_symmetry.space_group_name_H-M   'P 1'
#
loop_
_entity.id
_entity.type
_entity.pdbx_description
1 polymer ?
#
loop_
_entity_poly.entity_id
_entity_poly.type
_entity_poly.pdbx_seq_one_letter_code
_entity_poly.pdbx_strand_id
1 'polypeptide(L)' 'MPTLNDIAQRAGVSTSSASRAFREGTSITPEVRERVLQAARELGYTPNLL' A
#
# COMPACT_ATOMS: atom_id res chain seq x y z
N MET A 1 -1.37 2.58 15.47
CA MET A 1 -1.94 2.86 14.18
C MET A 1 -1.03 2.44 13.07
N PRO A 2 -1.50 1.72 12.08
CA PRO A 2 -0.62 1.30 11.00
C PRO A 2 -0.17 2.49 10.17
N THR A 3 1.07 2.44 9.72
CA THR A 3 1.61 3.48 8.91
C THR A 3 1.95 2.92 7.54
N LEU A 4 2.32 3.79 6.63
CA LEU A 4 2.72 3.36 5.30
C LEU A 4 3.90 2.41 5.38
N ASN A 5 4.79 2.64 6.32
CA ASN A 5 5.94 1.77 6.51
C ASN A 5 5.49 0.37 6.92
N ASP A 6 4.48 0.28 7.79
CA ASP A 6 3.95 -1.00 8.21
C ASP A 6 3.35 -1.75 7.03
N ILE A 7 2.63 -1.03 6.19
CA ILE A 7 2.03 -1.62 5.01
C ILE A 7 3.11 -2.14 4.07
N ALA A 8 4.15 -1.36 3.86
CA ALA A 8 5.23 -1.75 2.97
C ALA A 8 5.92 -3.00 3.47
N GLN A 9 6.16 -3.09 4.77
CA GLN A 9 6.79 -4.26 5.33
C GLN A 9 5.89 -5.48 5.17
N ARG A 10 4.63 -5.30 5.41
CA ARG A 10 3.69 -6.42 5.31
C ARG A 10 3.57 -6.89 3.87
N ALA A 11 3.58 -5.97 2.94
CA ALA A 11 3.46 -6.31 1.52
C ALA A 11 4.78 -6.80 0.92
N GLY A 12 5.88 -6.58 1.62
CA GLY A 12 7.17 -6.98 1.12
C GLY A 12 7.72 -6.05 0.06
N VAL A 13 7.38 -4.77 0.14
CA VAL A 13 7.85 -3.79 -0.83
C VAL A 13 8.41 -2.58 -0.10
N SER A 14 9.00 -1.65 -0.83
CA SER A 14 9.54 -0.45 -0.23
C SER A 14 8.41 0.52 0.08
N THR A 15 8.68 1.47 0.96
CA THR A 15 7.66 2.48 1.29
C THR A 15 7.31 3.32 0.06
N SER A 16 8.27 3.53 -0.83
CA SER A 16 8.00 4.25 -2.06
C SER A 16 7.00 3.50 -2.92
N SER A 17 7.18 2.19 -3.03
CA SER A 17 6.25 1.38 -3.81
C SER A 17 4.87 1.37 -3.16
N ALA A 18 4.83 1.25 -1.84
CA ALA A 18 3.56 1.27 -1.14
C ALA A 18 2.83 2.59 -1.37
N SER A 19 3.57 3.69 -1.31
CA SER A 19 2.98 4.99 -1.53
C SER A 19 2.41 5.11 -2.94
N ARG A 20 3.14 4.61 -3.91
CA ARG A 20 2.68 4.67 -5.29
C ARG A 20 1.44 3.83 -5.52
N ALA A 21 1.30 2.75 -4.78
CA ALA A 21 0.14 1.88 -4.95
C ALA A 21 -1.16 2.58 -4.60
N PHE A 22 -1.09 3.61 -3.76
CA PHE A 22 -2.29 4.36 -3.39
C PHE A 22 -2.52 5.56 -4.29
N ARG A 23 -1.61 5.82 -5.22
CA ARG A 23 -1.78 6.95 -6.11
C ARG A 23 -2.23 6.50 -7.47
N GLU A 24 -3.06 7.28 -8.11
CA GLU A 24 -3.49 6.97 -9.45
C GLU A 24 -2.47 7.49 -10.44
N GLY A 25 -2.34 6.83 -11.55
CA GLY A 25 -1.45 7.28 -12.62
C GLY A 25 0.01 7.00 -12.40
N THR A 26 0.35 6.17 -11.42
CA THR A 26 1.74 5.82 -11.20
C THR A 26 2.08 4.52 -11.91
N SER A 27 3.37 4.34 -12.19
CA SER A 27 3.82 3.13 -12.85
C SER A 27 4.07 2.05 -11.83
N ILE A 28 3.06 1.35 -11.47
CA ILE A 28 3.23 0.26 -10.54
C ILE A 28 2.46 -0.93 -11.09
N THR A 29 3.00 -2.12 -10.94
CA THR A 29 2.34 -3.29 -11.50
C THR A 29 1.09 -3.62 -10.71
N PRO A 30 0.11 -4.23 -11.37
CA PRO A 30 -1.12 -4.62 -10.68
C PRO A 30 -0.85 -5.58 -9.53
N GLU A 31 0.14 -6.44 -9.66
CA GLU A 31 0.48 -7.37 -8.62
C GLU A 31 0.93 -6.67 -7.35
N VAL A 32 1.81 -5.72 -7.49
CA VAL A 32 2.33 -4.99 -6.35
C VAL A 32 1.21 -4.17 -5.71
N ARG A 33 0.40 -3.56 -6.55
CA ARG A 33 -0.72 -2.77 -6.05
C ARG A 33 -1.66 -3.62 -5.22
N GLU A 34 -1.96 -4.82 -5.71
CA GLU A 34 -2.84 -5.71 -5.01
C GLU A 34 -2.26 -6.13 -3.67
N ARG A 35 -0.97 -6.41 -3.63
CA ARG A 35 -0.32 -6.77 -2.40
C ARG A 35 -0.41 -5.66 -1.36
N VAL A 36 -0.16 -4.44 -1.81
CA VAL A 36 -0.18 -3.31 -0.90
C VAL A 36 -1.59 -3.05 -0.39
N LEU A 37 -2.57 -3.12 -1.28
CA LEU A 37 -3.95 -2.90 -0.88
C LEU A 37 -4.44 -3.97 0.09
N GLN A 38 -4.00 -5.20 -0.12
CA GLN A 38 -4.38 -6.27 0.77
C GLN A 38 -3.72 -6.10 2.13
N ALA A 39 -2.45 -5.72 2.14
CA ALA A 39 -1.76 -5.48 3.39
C ALA A 39 -2.43 -4.34 4.17
N ALA A 40 -2.85 -3.30 3.46
CA ALA A 40 -3.52 -2.18 4.09
C ALA A 40 -4.83 -2.64 4.73
N ARG A 41 -5.56 -3.49 4.02
CA ARG A 41 -6.81 -3.99 4.53
C ARG A 41 -6.59 -4.84 5.78
N GLU A 42 -5.59 -5.67 5.77
CA GLU A 42 -5.30 -6.53 6.89
C GLU A 42 -4.87 -5.75 8.12
N LEU A 43 -4.19 -4.64 7.91
CA LEU A 43 -3.74 -3.80 9.01
C LEU A 43 -4.78 -2.77 9.44
N GLY A 44 -5.86 -2.68 8.71
CA GLY A 44 -6.89 -1.71 9.03
C GLY A 44 -6.58 -0.29 8.57
N TYR A 45 -5.66 -0.15 7.64
CA TYR A 45 -5.30 1.17 7.12
C TYR A 45 -6.25 1.55 5.98
N THR A 46 -6.81 2.74 6.06
CA THR A 46 -7.74 3.19 5.04
C THR A 46 -7.26 4.48 4.44
N PRO A 47 -6.55 4.42 3.34
CA PRO A 47 -5.97 5.62 2.76
C PRO A 47 -7.03 6.59 2.24
N ASN A 48 -8.19 6.11 1.93
CA ASN A 48 -9.18 6.92 1.38
C ASN A 48 -10.22 7.26 2.33
N LEU A 49 -9.91 8.06 3.27
CA LEU A 49 -10.79 8.31 4.23
C LEU A 49 -11.67 9.31 3.90
N LEU A 50 -12.40 9.56 3.86
CA LEU A 50 -13.11 10.60 3.52
C LEU A 50 -14.28 10.51 3.64
#